data_c78df6be6516e9a1e77ff53fe4d23503
#
_entry.id   c78df6be6516e9a1e77ff53fe4d23503
#
_cell.length_a   1.000
_cell.length_b   1.000
_cell.length_c   1.000
_cell.angle_alpha   90.00
_cell.angle_beta   90.00
_cell.angle_gamma   90.00
#
_symmetry.space_group_name_H-M   'P 1'
#
loop_
_entity.id
_entity.type
_entity.pdbx_description
1 polymer ?
#
loop_
_entity_poly.entity_id
_entity_poly.type
_entity_poly.pdbx_seq_one_letter_code
_entity_poly.pdbx_strand_id
1 'polypeptide(L)'
;GPYYTLLKWSKNLFSLYSVKHSRLLTSKNLQKVKKSYLNFKLKNQKKIQENLTKGFLKFYPEFKNNFKFVKNVHSIRTISKNKKDARICIVKNNNNFINVMSGKIDHIFYAFEEVLKCIRTY
;
A
#
# COMPACT_ATOMS: atom_id res chain seq x y z
N GLY A 1 -11.38 1.02 7.95
CA GLY A 1 -11.86 2.18 8.70
C GLY A 1 -11.71 3.50 7.94
N PRO A 2 -12.32 4.58 8.38
CA PRO A 2 -12.28 5.90 7.72
C PRO A 2 -10.96 6.65 7.98
N TYR A 3 -9.88 5.93 8.21
CA TYR A 3 -8.60 6.53 8.59
C TYR A 3 -7.89 7.15 7.39
N TYR A 4 -7.29 8.29 7.64
CA TYR A 4 -6.36 8.97 6.76
C TYR A 4 -4.99 9.00 7.39
N THR A 5 -3.97 8.94 6.58
CA THR A 5 -2.58 9.01 7.01
C THR A 5 -1.90 10.12 6.24
N LEU A 6 -1.35 11.10 6.94
CA LEU A 6 -0.49 12.14 6.39
C LEU A 6 0.93 11.87 6.89
N LEU A 7 1.81 11.46 5.99
CA LEU A 7 3.20 11.12 6.32
C LEU A 7 4.15 12.08 5.63
N LYS A 8 5.15 12.55 6.36
CA LYS A 8 6.26 13.30 5.79
C LYS A 8 7.12 12.36 4.94
N TRP A 9 7.32 12.71 3.68
CA TRP A 9 8.16 11.95 2.75
C TRP A 9 9.56 12.55 2.64
N SER A 10 9.64 13.88 2.60
CA SER A 10 10.89 14.63 2.61
C SER A 10 10.67 15.99 3.28
N LYS A 11 11.66 16.90 3.24
CA LYS A 11 11.59 18.20 3.90
C LYS A 11 10.27 18.94 3.64
N ASN A 12 9.80 18.95 2.39
CA ASN A 12 8.61 19.70 1.96
C ASN A 12 7.56 18.84 1.26
N LEU A 13 7.70 17.52 1.29
CA LEU A 13 6.77 16.59 0.65
C LEU A 13 6.08 15.72 1.68
N PHE A 14 4.77 15.59 1.53
CA PHE A 14 3.93 14.75 2.37
C PHE A 14 3.09 13.83 1.48
N SER A 15 2.83 12.63 1.94
CA SER A 15 1.91 11.71 1.29
C SER A 15 0.61 11.64 2.07
N LEU A 16 -0.52 11.82 1.38
CA LEU A 16 -1.85 11.60 1.91
C LEU A 16 -2.40 10.28 1.38
N TYR A 17 -2.80 9.40 2.29
CA TYR A 17 -3.33 8.09 1.99
C TYR A 17 -4.61 7.81 2.76
N SER A 18 -5.52 7.05 2.17
CA SER A 18 -6.69 6.49 2.84
C SER A 18 -7.05 5.15 2.21
N VAL A 19 -7.31 4.14 3.02
CA VAL A 19 -7.72 2.81 2.55
C VAL A 19 -8.96 2.89 1.67
N LYS A 20 -9.93 3.74 2.04
CA LYS A 20 -11.20 3.91 1.32
C LYS A 20 -11.01 4.44 -0.10
N HIS A 21 -10.09 5.39 -0.30
CA HIS A 21 -9.97 6.12 -1.57
C HIS A 21 -8.74 5.73 -2.39
N SER A 22 -7.78 5.01 -1.79
CA SER A 22 -6.52 4.66 -2.46
C SER A 22 -6.54 3.30 -3.15
N ARG A 23 -7.52 2.43 -2.86
CA ARG A 23 -7.65 1.13 -3.53
C ARG A 23 -8.35 1.30 -4.87
N LEU A 24 -7.62 1.18 -5.97
CA LEU A 24 -8.13 1.40 -7.32
C LEU A 24 -8.70 0.16 -7.97
N LEU A 25 -7.99 -0.96 -7.83
CA LEU A 25 -8.37 -2.25 -8.40
C LEU A 25 -7.85 -3.38 -7.50
N THR A 26 -8.69 -4.39 -7.32
CA THR A 26 -8.28 -5.68 -6.75
C THR A 26 -8.62 -6.78 -7.73
N SER A 27 -7.64 -7.58 -8.13
CA SER A 27 -7.83 -8.69 -9.06
C SER A 27 -6.85 -9.82 -8.76
N LYS A 28 -7.27 -11.06 -9.05
CA LYS A 28 -6.40 -12.23 -9.08
C LYS A 28 -5.60 -12.31 -10.38
N ASN A 29 -6.03 -11.62 -11.43
CA ASN A 29 -5.36 -11.60 -12.71
C ASN A 29 -4.31 -10.50 -12.75
N LEU A 30 -3.03 -10.90 -12.71
CA LEU A 30 -1.89 -9.97 -12.72
C LEU A 30 -1.84 -9.12 -14.00
N GLN A 31 -2.18 -9.68 -15.16
CA GLN A 31 -2.17 -8.93 -16.43
C GLN A 31 -3.21 -7.81 -16.42
N LYS A 32 -4.40 -8.08 -15.87
CA LYS A 32 -5.44 -7.07 -15.68
C LYS A 32 -4.95 -5.94 -14.76
N VAL A 33 -4.25 -6.27 -13.68
CA VAL A 33 -3.68 -5.28 -12.75
C VAL A 33 -2.59 -4.46 -13.42
N LYS A 34 -1.65 -5.10 -14.14
CA LYS A 34 -0.59 -4.40 -14.89
C LYS A 34 -1.16 -3.46 -15.94
N LYS A 35 -2.14 -3.92 -16.74
CA LYS A 35 -2.82 -3.09 -17.75
C LYS A 35 -3.50 -1.89 -17.11
N SER A 36 -4.19 -2.07 -15.98
CA SER A 36 -4.83 -0.98 -15.24
C SER A 36 -3.82 0.01 -14.68
N TYR A 37 -2.67 -0.47 -14.20
CA TYR A 37 -1.58 0.36 -13.68
C TYR A 37 -0.97 1.25 -14.78
N LEU A 38 -0.68 0.66 -15.95
CA LEU A 38 -0.09 1.38 -17.09
C LEU A 38 -1.07 2.38 -17.73
N ASN A 39 -2.36 2.05 -17.74
CA ASN A 39 -3.41 2.88 -18.36
C ASN A 39 -4.13 3.80 -17.36
N PHE A 40 -3.48 4.11 -16.22
CA PHE A 40 -4.08 4.94 -15.19
C PHE A 40 -4.20 6.40 -15.66
N LYS A 41 -5.40 6.76 -16.14
CA LYS A 41 -5.67 8.04 -16.81
C LYS A 41 -5.68 9.21 -15.82
N LEU A 42 -5.26 10.38 -16.29
CA LEU A 42 -5.25 11.65 -15.54
C LEU A 42 -6.61 11.99 -14.90
N LYS A 43 -7.72 11.71 -15.59
CA LYS A 43 -9.08 11.90 -15.05
C LYS A 43 -9.33 11.13 -13.76
N ASN A 44 -8.84 9.87 -13.69
CA ASN A 44 -8.96 9.05 -12.50
C ASN A 44 -8.10 9.59 -11.35
N GLN A 45 -6.92 10.10 -11.68
CA GLN A 45 -6.03 10.73 -10.70
C GLN A 45 -6.68 11.95 -10.05
N LYS A 46 -7.31 12.82 -10.83
CA LYS A 46 -8.03 13.99 -10.32
C LYS A 46 -9.17 13.58 -9.38
N LYS A 47 -10.00 12.62 -9.77
CA LYS A 47 -11.10 12.11 -8.94
C LYS A 47 -10.62 11.55 -7.59
N ILE A 48 -9.49 10.80 -7.59
CA ILE A 48 -8.92 10.26 -6.35
C ILE A 48 -8.40 11.38 -5.46
N GLN A 49 -7.66 12.34 -6.03
CA GLN A 49 -7.19 13.50 -5.31
C GLN A 49 -8.33 14.27 -4.67
N GLU A 50 -9.40 14.55 -5.40
CA GLU A 50 -10.58 15.25 -4.90
C GLU A 50 -11.24 14.48 -3.75
N ASN A 51 -11.43 13.17 -3.90
CA ASN A 51 -12.02 12.34 -2.86
C ASN A 51 -11.15 12.27 -1.60
N LEU A 52 -9.83 12.10 -1.75
CA LEU A 52 -8.89 12.11 -0.62
C LEU A 52 -8.92 13.45 0.10
N THR A 53 -8.82 14.55 -0.65
CA THR A 53 -8.83 15.91 -0.08
C THR A 53 -10.16 16.20 0.63
N LYS A 54 -11.30 15.94 -0.03
CA LYS A 54 -12.64 16.16 0.55
C LYS A 54 -12.84 15.37 1.84
N GLY A 55 -12.39 14.12 1.85
CA GLY A 55 -12.50 13.29 3.05
C GLY A 55 -11.58 13.73 4.17
N PHE A 56 -10.35 14.17 3.84
CA PHE A 56 -9.36 14.61 4.83
C PHE A 56 -9.69 15.97 5.45
N LEU A 57 -10.33 16.87 4.72
CA LEU A 57 -10.79 18.17 5.22
C LEU A 57 -11.73 18.07 6.43
N LYS A 58 -12.39 16.93 6.63
CA LYS A 58 -13.19 16.66 7.83
C LYS A 58 -12.37 16.57 9.11
N PHE A 59 -11.09 16.21 8.99
CA PHE A 59 -10.15 16.06 10.11
C PHE A 59 -9.17 17.22 10.20
N TYR A 60 -8.89 17.86 9.05
CA TYR A 60 -7.98 18.99 8.96
C TYR A 60 -8.53 20.06 7.98
N PRO A 61 -9.39 20.97 8.46
CA PRO A 61 -10.06 21.97 7.63
C PRO A 61 -9.09 22.85 6.82
N GLU A 62 -7.95 23.20 7.42
CA GLU A 62 -6.95 24.09 6.81
C GLU A 62 -6.00 23.39 5.82
N PHE A 63 -6.26 22.10 5.53
CA PHE A 63 -5.37 21.30 4.68
C PHE A 63 -5.06 21.97 3.34
N LYS A 64 -6.06 22.55 2.67
CA LYS A 64 -5.85 23.22 1.37
C LYS A 64 -5.03 24.49 1.46
N ASN A 65 -5.02 25.15 2.59
CA ASN A 65 -4.24 26.38 2.80
C ASN A 65 -2.76 26.03 3.01
N ASN A 66 -2.49 24.90 3.67
CA ASN A 66 -1.16 24.48 4.06
C ASN A 66 -0.47 23.55 3.06
N PHE A 67 -1.24 22.89 2.18
CA PHE A 67 -0.71 21.89 1.26
C PHE A 67 -1.18 22.10 -0.18
N LYS A 68 -0.23 22.04 -1.12
CA LYS A 68 -0.48 22.04 -2.56
C LYS A 68 -0.30 20.64 -3.11
N PHE A 69 -1.19 20.22 -3.98
CA PHE A 69 -1.06 18.95 -4.68
C PHE A 69 0.13 18.98 -5.65
N VAL A 70 0.96 17.94 -5.61
CA VAL A 70 2.11 17.78 -6.51
C VAL A 70 1.82 16.69 -7.53
N LYS A 71 1.59 15.46 -7.07
CA LYS A 71 1.31 14.31 -7.95
C LYS A 71 0.64 13.16 -7.19
N ASN A 72 0.00 12.27 -7.91
CA ASN A 72 -0.37 10.95 -7.38
C ASN A 72 0.77 9.97 -7.55
N VAL A 73 1.00 9.15 -6.52
CA VAL A 73 1.88 8.00 -6.57
C VAL A 73 1.01 6.75 -6.43
N HIS A 74 1.20 5.78 -7.31
CA HIS A 74 0.46 4.53 -7.28
C HIS A 74 1.40 3.34 -7.49
N SER A 75 1.06 2.22 -6.92
CA SER A 75 1.85 0.99 -6.97
C SER A 75 0.95 -0.24 -7.01
N ILE A 76 1.52 -1.34 -7.47
CA ILE A 76 0.90 -2.66 -7.36
C ILE A 76 1.34 -3.27 -6.04
N ARG A 77 0.38 -3.76 -5.27
CA ARG A 77 0.64 -4.46 -4.02
C ARG A 77 0.04 -5.85 -4.06
N THR A 78 0.85 -6.85 -3.77
CA THR A 78 0.38 -8.21 -3.54
C THR A 78 -0.20 -8.32 -2.12
N ILE A 79 -1.37 -8.93 -2.01
CA ILE A 79 -2.02 -9.22 -0.73
C ILE A 79 -2.41 -10.69 -0.68
N SER A 80 -2.19 -11.33 0.47
CA SER A 80 -2.66 -12.70 0.71
C SER A 80 -4.18 -12.72 0.73
N LYS A 81 -4.77 -13.71 0.06
CA LYS A 81 -6.22 -13.94 0.12
C LYS A 81 -6.53 -14.71 1.40
N ASN A 82 -7.17 -14.06 2.35
CA ASN A 82 -7.72 -14.73 3.52
C ASN A 82 -9.12 -14.17 3.86
N LYS A 83 -9.91 -14.96 4.59
CA LYS A 83 -11.31 -14.60 4.93
C LYS A 83 -11.43 -13.44 5.91
N LYS A 84 -10.37 -13.12 6.67
CA LYS A 84 -10.39 -12.13 7.76
C LYS A 84 -9.58 -10.87 7.48
N ASP A 85 -9.12 -10.65 6.23
CA ASP A 85 -8.16 -9.57 5.88
C ASP A 85 -6.92 -9.53 6.81
N ALA A 86 -6.55 -10.70 7.37
CA ALA A 86 -5.40 -10.83 8.21
C ALA A 86 -4.14 -10.65 7.36
N ARG A 87 -3.29 -9.76 7.79
CA ARG A 87 -2.00 -9.49 7.17
C ARG A 87 -0.94 -10.37 7.81
N ILE A 88 -0.99 -11.66 7.49
CA ILE A 88 -0.03 -12.63 8.01
C ILE A 88 1.32 -12.49 7.31
N CYS A 89 2.39 -12.81 8.02
CA CYS A 89 3.70 -13.06 7.42
C CYS A 89 3.75 -14.51 6.92
N ILE A 90 4.21 -14.70 5.70
CA ILE A 90 4.38 -16.02 5.08
C ILE A 90 5.84 -16.12 4.66
N VAL A 91 6.55 -17.11 5.21
CA VAL A 91 7.89 -17.49 4.76
C VAL A 91 7.78 -18.88 4.14
N LYS A 92 8.26 -19.01 2.90
CA LYS A 92 8.27 -20.27 2.16
C LYS A 92 9.67 -20.52 1.64
N ASN A 93 10.23 -21.67 2.01
CA ASN A 93 11.45 -22.19 1.44
C ASN A 93 11.13 -23.09 0.23
N ASN A 94 11.72 -22.79 -0.92
CA ASN A 94 11.62 -23.55 -2.16
C ASN A 94 13.05 -23.89 -2.63
N ASN A 95 13.74 -24.78 -1.93
CA ASN A 95 15.10 -25.26 -2.20
C ASN A 95 16.13 -24.13 -2.41
N ASN A 96 16.06 -23.38 -3.50
CA ASN A 96 17.01 -22.32 -3.86
C ASN A 96 16.54 -20.91 -3.54
N PHE A 97 15.29 -20.76 -3.05
CA PHE A 97 14.69 -19.45 -2.80
C PHE A 97 13.87 -19.43 -1.52
N ILE A 98 14.13 -18.46 -0.68
CA ILE A 98 13.28 -18.16 0.47
C ILE A 98 12.39 -16.96 0.10
N ASN A 99 11.09 -17.23 -0.01
CA ASN A 99 10.10 -16.19 -0.31
C ASN A 99 9.48 -15.67 0.98
N VAL A 100 9.61 -14.37 1.20
CA VAL A 100 8.99 -13.69 2.34
C VAL A 100 7.91 -12.75 1.86
N MET A 101 6.67 -12.94 2.31
CA MET A 101 5.56 -12.04 2.06
C MET A 101 4.99 -11.55 3.38
N SER A 102 5.16 -10.27 3.66
CA SER A 102 4.64 -9.63 4.86
C SER A 102 3.67 -8.50 4.53
N GLY A 103 2.62 -8.40 5.32
CA GLY A 103 1.61 -7.32 5.21
C GLY A 103 1.84 -6.16 6.16
N LYS A 104 2.79 -6.27 7.09
CA LYS A 104 3.08 -5.29 8.14
C LYS A 104 4.56 -5.20 8.43
N ILE A 105 5.01 -4.02 8.86
CA ILE A 105 6.43 -3.79 9.21
C ILE A 105 6.84 -4.51 10.50
N ASP A 106 5.92 -4.66 11.44
CA ASP A 106 6.13 -5.36 12.71
C ASP A 106 6.40 -6.87 12.56
N HIS A 107 6.16 -7.42 11.37
CA HIS A 107 6.50 -8.81 11.07
C HIS A 107 7.99 -9.03 10.75
N ILE A 108 8.83 -8.00 10.76
CA ILE A 108 10.23 -8.13 10.35
C ILE A 108 11.00 -9.11 11.23
N PHE A 109 10.77 -9.08 12.55
CA PHE A 109 11.43 -10.00 13.49
C PHE A 109 10.98 -11.44 13.28
N TYR A 110 9.68 -11.67 13.15
CA TYR A 110 9.15 -13.00 12.84
C TYR A 110 9.70 -13.53 11.51
N ALA A 111 9.69 -12.69 10.46
CA ALA A 111 10.23 -13.06 9.15
C ALA A 111 11.71 -13.42 9.22
N PHE A 112 12.50 -12.68 10.00
CA PHE A 112 13.91 -12.94 10.21
C PHE A 112 14.14 -14.29 10.88
N GLU A 113 13.44 -14.59 11.96
CA GLU A 113 13.54 -15.88 12.66
C GLU A 113 13.19 -17.07 11.77
N GLU A 114 12.10 -16.96 10.98
CA GLU A 114 11.69 -18.02 10.07
C GLU A 114 12.69 -18.21 8.91
N VAL A 115 13.28 -17.14 8.39
CA VAL A 115 14.35 -17.23 7.38
C VAL A 115 15.60 -17.91 7.97
N LEU A 116 16.00 -17.56 9.19
CA LEU A 116 17.11 -18.23 9.86
C LEU A 116 16.88 -19.74 10.06
N LYS A 117 15.67 -20.15 10.41
CA LYS A 117 15.32 -21.59 10.48
C LYS A 117 15.50 -22.27 9.13
N CYS A 118 15.03 -21.62 8.04
CA CYS A 118 15.21 -22.17 6.68
C CYS A 118 16.68 -22.32 6.30
N ILE A 119 17.56 -21.41 6.69
CA ILE A 119 19.00 -21.45 6.35
C ILE A 119 19.71 -22.53 7.19
N ARG A 120 19.35 -22.70 8.46
CA ARG A 120 19.98 -23.68 9.36
C ARG A 120 19.61 -25.14 9.06
N THR A 121 18.60 -25.38 8.26
CA THR A 121 18.17 -26.71 7.81
C THR A 121 18.88 -27.19 6.55
N TYR A 122 19.80 -26.41 6.03
CA TYR A 122 20.77 -26.79 5.00
C TYR A 122 22.14 -27.04 5.63
#